data_1fa7e0106d70cb613205ed53f9de94f5
#
_entry.id   1fa7e0106d70cb613205ed53f9de94f5
#
_cell.length_a   1.000
_cell.length_b   1.000
_cell.length_c   1.000
_cell.angle_alpha   90.00
_cell.angle_beta   90.00
_cell.angle_gamma   90.00
#
_symmetry.space_group_name_H-M   'P 1'
#
loop_
_entity.id
_entity.type
_entity.pdbx_description
1 polymer ?
#
loop_
_entity_poly.entity_id
_entity_poly.type
_entity_poly.pdbx_seq_one_letter_code
_entity_poly.pdbx_strand_id
1 'polypeptide(L)'
;SGVIMTKDGYILTNKHVIQNADQIVVALQNGNIYEANLIGSDNLTDLAVLKIKATNLSTIPQNKERQVRVGDIALAIGNPYNLGQSVSQGIISAVGRSAVGDSLGRQNFIQTDASINRGNSGGALINSAGELVGISTLSIGKTANEIAEGLNFAIPISIANDVLYKIIRDGRVIRGYFGVQSEITANSNGGIVITGVTANSPAAKAGIQVGDVILRLNKQDNLSIREMMQIISDTKPNTEVIVTISRLGNVIDLPVIIEELPSN
;
A
#
# COMPACT_ATOMS: atom_id res chain seq x y z
N SER A 1 14.70 8.73 3.43
CA SER A 1 14.95 7.85 4.60
C SER A 1 14.63 6.39 4.29
N GLY A 2 15.01 5.48 5.20
CA GLY A 2 14.69 4.05 5.12
C GLY A 2 14.65 3.39 6.49
N VAL A 3 14.05 2.19 6.57
CA VAL A 3 13.94 1.40 7.79
C VAL A 3 14.60 0.05 7.59
N ILE A 4 15.56 -0.30 8.45
CA ILE A 4 16.21 -1.60 8.47
C ILE A 4 15.20 -2.63 8.99
N MET A 5 14.81 -3.57 8.13
CA MET A 5 13.77 -4.57 8.43
C MET A 5 14.36 -5.88 8.92
N THR A 6 15.58 -6.21 8.51
CA THR A 6 16.25 -7.47 8.86
C THR A 6 17.71 -7.25 9.27
N LYS A 7 18.21 -8.12 10.14
CA LYS A 7 19.59 -8.05 10.64
C LYS A 7 20.67 -8.26 9.56
N ASP A 8 20.29 -8.86 8.43
CA ASP A 8 21.15 -9.14 7.29
C ASP A 8 21.09 -8.04 6.20
N GLY A 9 20.30 -6.96 6.41
CA GLY A 9 20.39 -5.74 5.62
C GLY A 9 19.30 -5.52 4.57
N TYR A 10 18.12 -6.11 4.71
CA TYR A 10 16.96 -5.65 3.95
C TYR A 10 16.40 -4.36 4.55
N ILE A 11 16.14 -3.38 3.71
CA ILE A 11 15.70 -2.04 4.07
C ILE A 11 14.43 -1.72 3.27
N LEU A 12 13.40 -1.21 3.95
CA LEU A 12 12.25 -0.60 3.30
C LEU A 12 12.45 0.90 3.17
N THR A 13 12.05 1.43 2.02
CA THR A 13 11.91 2.86 1.73
C THR A 13 10.72 3.07 0.80
N ASN A 14 10.41 4.32 0.45
CA ASN A 14 9.44 4.59 -0.61
C ASN A 14 10.07 4.45 -1.99
N LYS A 15 9.26 4.01 -2.98
CA LYS A 15 9.70 3.93 -4.37
C LYS A 15 10.09 5.30 -4.92
N HIS A 16 9.28 6.35 -4.66
CA HIS A 16 9.58 7.70 -5.13
C HIS A 16 10.90 8.26 -4.59
N VAL A 17 11.39 7.77 -3.43
CA VAL A 17 12.68 8.20 -2.84
C VAL A 17 13.87 7.75 -3.67
N ILE A 18 13.75 6.60 -4.33
CA ILE A 18 14.82 6.00 -5.15
C ILE A 18 14.58 6.14 -6.65
N GLN A 19 13.48 6.77 -7.03
CA GLN A 19 13.10 6.92 -8.44
C GLN A 19 14.18 7.72 -9.20
N ASN A 20 14.56 7.21 -10.37
CA ASN A 20 15.58 7.80 -11.24
C ASN A 20 17.00 7.91 -10.61
N ALA A 21 17.29 7.09 -9.59
CA ALA A 21 18.63 7.03 -9.01
C ALA A 21 19.51 6.05 -9.81
N ASP A 22 20.66 6.51 -10.28
CA ASP A 22 21.66 5.65 -10.92
C ASP A 22 22.42 4.80 -9.89
N GLN A 23 22.58 5.33 -8.68
CA GLN A 23 23.23 4.66 -7.55
C GLN A 23 22.48 4.96 -6.26
N ILE A 24 22.35 3.96 -5.41
CA ILE A 24 21.69 4.08 -4.10
C ILE A 24 22.73 3.82 -3.02
N VAL A 25 22.84 4.76 -2.10
CA VAL A 25 23.76 4.69 -0.96
C VAL A 25 22.97 4.81 0.33
N VAL A 26 23.27 3.95 1.29
CA VAL A 26 22.69 3.96 2.64
C VAL A 26 23.75 4.36 3.65
N ALA A 27 23.53 5.49 4.31
CA ALA A 27 24.32 5.94 5.45
C ALA A 27 23.61 5.54 6.75
N LEU A 28 24.30 4.80 7.59
CA LEU A 28 23.81 4.42 8.92
C LEU A 28 24.17 5.48 9.97
N GLN A 29 23.45 5.49 11.10
CA GLN A 29 23.67 6.46 12.17
C GLN A 29 25.08 6.37 12.79
N ASN A 30 25.73 5.22 12.72
CA ASN A 30 27.11 5.02 13.19
C ASN A 30 28.17 5.54 12.22
N GLY A 31 27.76 6.20 11.13
CA GLY A 31 28.64 6.75 10.09
C GLY A 31 29.04 5.75 9.00
N ASN A 32 28.68 4.48 9.10
CA ASN A 32 28.96 3.52 8.05
C ASN A 32 28.11 3.78 6.81
N ILE A 33 28.74 3.68 5.64
CA ILE A 33 28.13 3.88 4.33
C ILE A 33 28.18 2.59 3.54
N TYR A 34 27.05 2.22 2.94
CA TYR A 34 26.91 1.00 2.14
C TYR A 34 26.28 1.32 0.79
N GLU A 35 26.78 0.72 -0.26
CA GLU A 35 26.06 0.65 -1.52
C GLU A 35 24.87 -0.30 -1.35
N ALA A 36 23.71 0.10 -1.87
CA ALA A 36 22.47 -0.65 -1.77
C ALA A 36 22.00 -1.13 -3.13
N ASN A 37 21.61 -2.39 -3.21
CA ASN A 37 20.99 -2.95 -4.40
C ASN A 37 19.48 -2.88 -4.26
N LEU A 38 18.78 -2.44 -5.31
CA LEU A 38 17.34 -2.55 -5.41
C LEU A 38 16.96 -4.01 -5.65
N ILE A 39 16.18 -4.60 -4.73
CA ILE A 39 15.63 -5.96 -4.88
C ILE A 39 14.34 -5.92 -5.68
N GLY A 40 13.49 -4.94 -5.43
CA GLY A 40 12.28 -4.69 -6.17
C GLY A 40 11.49 -3.53 -5.58
N SER A 41 10.45 -3.12 -6.30
CA SER A 41 9.56 -2.05 -5.86
C SER A 41 8.12 -2.33 -6.27
N ASP A 42 7.20 -1.64 -5.62
CA ASP A 42 5.77 -1.74 -5.87
C ASP A 42 5.15 -0.37 -6.09
N ASN A 43 4.57 -0.16 -7.27
CA ASN A 43 3.96 1.10 -7.65
C ASN A 43 2.72 1.43 -6.82
N LEU A 44 1.92 0.42 -6.49
CA LEU A 44 0.63 0.63 -5.83
C LEU A 44 0.79 1.04 -4.36
N THR A 45 1.81 0.53 -3.68
CA THR A 45 2.09 0.90 -2.29
C THR A 45 3.16 1.96 -2.14
N ASP A 46 3.82 2.35 -3.24
CA ASP A 46 4.97 3.27 -3.22
C ASP A 46 6.11 2.76 -2.31
N LEU A 47 6.30 1.45 -2.22
CA LEU A 47 7.38 0.83 -1.44
C LEU A 47 8.48 0.29 -2.34
N ALA A 48 9.71 0.33 -1.83
CA ALA A 48 10.88 -0.32 -2.42
C ALA A 48 11.67 -1.06 -1.34
N VAL A 49 12.25 -2.19 -1.74
CA VAL A 49 13.11 -3.03 -0.91
C VAL A 49 14.53 -2.93 -1.42
N LEU A 50 15.42 -2.50 -0.55
CA LEU A 50 16.84 -2.41 -0.79
C LEU A 50 17.57 -3.49 -0.01
N LYS A 51 18.77 -3.87 -0.46
CA LYS A 51 19.68 -4.78 0.23
C LYS A 51 21.06 -4.19 0.31
N ILE A 52 21.60 -4.12 1.51
CA ILE A 52 23.00 -3.76 1.78
C ILE A 52 23.80 -4.99 2.24
N LYS A 53 25.10 -4.98 1.99
CA LYS A 53 26.02 -6.05 2.46
C LYS A 53 26.48 -5.73 3.88
N ALA A 54 25.60 -5.95 4.85
CA ALA A 54 25.88 -5.77 6.27
C ALA A 54 25.20 -6.87 7.09
N THR A 55 25.74 -7.17 8.26
CA THR A 55 25.23 -8.18 9.18
C THR A 55 25.10 -7.60 10.58
N ASN A 56 24.30 -8.27 11.42
CA ASN A 56 24.06 -7.86 12.82
C ASN A 56 23.50 -6.44 12.97
N LEU A 57 22.73 -5.98 12.00
CA LEU A 57 22.08 -4.68 12.05
C LEU A 57 20.98 -4.66 13.12
N SER A 58 20.81 -3.50 13.76
CA SER A 58 19.69 -3.25 14.66
C SER A 58 18.41 -3.01 13.85
N THR A 59 17.33 -3.67 14.22
CA THR A 59 16.00 -3.52 13.62
C THR A 59 15.03 -2.91 14.61
N ILE A 60 14.02 -2.19 14.12
CA ILE A 60 12.96 -1.64 14.98
C ILE A 60 12.03 -2.80 15.41
N PRO A 61 11.67 -2.90 16.71
CA PRO A 61 10.71 -3.88 17.18
C PRO A 61 9.35 -3.72 16.49
N GLN A 62 8.66 -4.83 16.28
CA GLN A 62 7.31 -4.87 15.73
C GLN A 62 6.43 -5.72 16.64
N ASN A 63 5.22 -5.22 16.93
CA ASN A 63 4.22 -5.97 17.68
C ASN A 63 3.00 -6.22 16.79
N LYS A 64 2.83 -7.45 16.32
CA LYS A 64 1.74 -7.84 15.42
C LYS A 64 0.37 -7.90 16.11
N GLU A 65 0.35 -8.02 17.44
CA GLU A 65 -0.88 -8.12 18.22
C GLU A 65 -1.46 -6.76 18.58
N ARG A 66 -0.63 -5.72 18.59
CA ARG A 66 -1.06 -4.37 18.92
C ARG A 66 -1.71 -3.69 17.71
N GLN A 67 -2.98 -3.41 17.84
CA GLN A 67 -3.71 -2.61 16.86
C GLN A 67 -3.40 -1.12 17.06
N VAL A 68 -3.15 -0.42 15.97
CA VAL A 68 -2.99 1.03 15.92
C VAL A 68 -4.36 1.68 16.07
N ARG A 69 -4.51 2.62 17.02
CA ARG A 69 -5.77 3.29 17.33
C ARG A 69 -5.62 4.80 17.22
N VAL A 70 -6.71 5.46 16.88
CA VAL A 70 -6.80 6.94 16.91
C VAL A 70 -6.51 7.42 18.35
N GLY A 71 -5.66 8.44 18.48
CA GLY A 71 -5.18 8.99 19.74
C GLY A 71 -3.89 8.35 20.25
N ASP A 72 -3.41 7.24 19.69
CA ASP A 72 -2.11 6.68 20.07
C ASP A 72 -0.99 7.67 19.71
N ILE A 73 0.01 7.81 20.58
CA ILE A 73 1.20 8.63 20.30
C ILE A 73 1.97 8.05 19.13
N ALA A 74 2.36 8.91 18.19
CA ALA A 74 3.15 8.60 17.03
C ALA A 74 4.41 9.45 16.95
N LEU A 75 5.55 8.82 16.65
CA LEU A 75 6.83 9.48 16.41
C LEU A 75 7.27 9.17 14.99
N ALA A 76 7.40 10.20 14.16
CA ALA A 76 7.95 10.06 12.82
C ALA A 76 9.46 10.31 12.86
N ILE A 77 10.22 9.33 12.36
CA ILE A 77 11.70 9.34 12.37
C ILE A 77 12.20 9.35 10.94
N GLY A 78 13.09 10.27 10.63
CA GLY A 78 13.70 10.38 9.31
C GLY A 78 14.87 11.35 9.29
N ASN A 79 15.33 11.71 8.08
CA ASN A 79 16.40 12.68 7.87
C ASN A 79 15.90 13.79 6.93
N PRO A 80 15.10 14.73 7.44
CA PRO A 80 14.55 15.81 6.62
C PRO A 80 15.66 16.70 6.09
N TYR A 81 15.62 16.99 4.80
CA TYR A 81 16.58 17.85 4.11
C TYR A 81 18.06 17.46 4.28
N ASN A 82 18.34 16.22 4.65
CA ASN A 82 19.69 15.70 4.93
C ASN A 82 20.44 16.49 6.04
N LEU A 83 19.69 16.99 7.03
CA LEU A 83 20.23 17.74 8.17
C LEU A 83 20.60 16.86 9.37
N GLY A 84 20.50 15.55 9.22
CA GLY A 84 20.66 14.55 10.28
C GLY A 84 19.33 13.94 10.72
N GLN A 85 19.42 12.86 11.51
CA GLN A 85 18.25 12.19 12.01
C GLN A 85 17.41 13.12 12.87
N SER A 86 16.11 13.18 12.58
CA SER A 86 15.14 14.01 13.29
C SER A 86 13.94 13.17 13.70
N VAL A 87 13.31 13.57 14.80
CA VAL A 87 12.10 12.95 15.31
C VAL A 87 11.05 14.03 15.50
N SER A 88 9.86 13.82 14.95
CA SER A 88 8.69 14.64 15.22
C SER A 88 7.63 13.81 15.93
N GLN A 89 6.92 14.44 16.88
CA GLN A 89 5.87 13.80 17.67
C GLN A 89 4.49 14.32 17.25
N GLY A 90 3.53 13.43 17.26
CA GLY A 90 2.11 13.69 17.10
C GLY A 90 1.30 12.50 17.60
N ILE A 91 0.11 12.36 17.06
CA ILE A 91 -0.80 11.24 17.35
C ILE A 91 -1.24 10.55 16.04
N ILE A 92 -1.80 9.38 16.18
CA ILE A 92 -2.59 8.77 15.11
C ILE A 92 -3.93 9.50 15.01
N SER A 93 -4.12 10.26 13.94
CA SER A 93 -5.33 11.07 13.72
C SER A 93 -6.47 10.28 13.10
N ALA A 94 -6.13 9.27 12.27
CA ALA A 94 -7.10 8.34 11.68
C ALA A 94 -6.40 7.07 11.21
N VAL A 95 -7.18 6.00 11.05
CA VAL A 95 -6.76 4.75 10.41
C VAL A 95 -7.71 4.42 9.25
N GLY A 96 -7.25 3.64 8.30
CA GLY A 96 -8.11 3.20 7.21
C GLY A 96 -8.36 4.25 6.11
N ARG A 97 -7.52 5.28 5.99
CA ARG A 97 -7.64 6.27 4.92
C ARG A 97 -7.26 5.67 3.57
N SER A 98 -8.19 5.65 2.63
CA SER A 98 -8.03 4.97 1.34
C SER A 98 -8.03 5.87 0.12
N ALA A 99 -8.56 7.08 0.23
CA ALA A 99 -8.61 8.05 -0.87
C ALA A 99 -7.71 9.24 -0.51
N VAL A 100 -6.39 9.09 -0.74
CA VAL A 100 -5.42 10.11 -0.43
C VAL A 100 -4.59 10.39 -1.68
N GLY A 101 -4.70 11.60 -2.24
CA GLY A 101 -4.05 12.00 -3.48
C GLY A 101 -4.51 11.15 -4.67
N ASP A 102 -3.62 10.94 -5.64
CA ASP A 102 -3.87 10.12 -6.83
C ASP A 102 -3.90 8.61 -6.54
N SER A 103 -3.71 8.21 -5.29
CA SER A 103 -3.75 6.81 -4.85
C SER A 103 -5.20 6.33 -4.80
N LEU A 104 -5.74 5.96 -5.94
CA LEU A 104 -7.12 5.48 -6.13
C LEU A 104 -7.47 4.30 -5.20
N GLY A 105 -7.90 4.62 -3.98
CA GLY A 105 -8.70 3.71 -3.14
C GLY A 105 -8.06 2.42 -2.63
N ARG A 106 -6.77 2.16 -2.88
CA ARG A 106 -6.13 0.85 -2.63
C ARG A 106 -5.24 0.79 -1.39
N GLN A 107 -4.98 1.92 -0.73
CA GLN A 107 -4.12 1.96 0.44
C GLN A 107 -4.92 2.29 1.70
N ASN A 108 -4.57 1.62 2.78
CA ASN A 108 -5.20 1.75 4.09
C ASN A 108 -4.27 2.57 4.99
N PHE A 109 -4.04 3.86 4.63
CA PHE A 109 -3.08 4.69 5.32
C PHE A 109 -3.43 4.93 6.79
N ILE A 110 -2.38 5.05 7.60
CA ILE A 110 -2.41 5.69 8.91
C ILE A 110 -2.25 7.19 8.67
N GLN A 111 -3.16 8.01 9.19
CA GLN A 111 -3.03 9.45 9.23
C GLN A 111 -2.45 9.88 10.57
N THR A 112 -1.50 10.83 10.57
CA THR A 112 -0.90 11.42 11.76
C THR A 112 -0.70 12.91 11.58
N ASP A 113 -0.68 13.66 12.68
CA ASP A 113 -0.27 15.07 12.72
C ASP A 113 1.22 15.23 13.07
N ALA A 114 1.93 14.14 13.38
CA ALA A 114 3.39 14.16 13.44
C ALA A 114 3.96 14.66 12.11
N SER A 115 4.82 15.67 12.13
CA SER A 115 5.32 16.32 10.92
C SER A 115 6.13 15.38 10.05
N ILE A 116 5.65 15.14 8.83
CA ILE A 116 6.34 14.42 7.77
C ILE A 116 6.68 15.41 6.67
N ASN A 117 7.97 15.69 6.50
CA ASN A 117 8.49 16.61 5.50
C ASN A 117 9.36 15.85 4.50
N ARG A 118 9.78 16.55 3.43
CA ARG A 118 10.73 16.00 2.46
C ARG A 118 11.98 15.50 3.17
N GLY A 119 12.32 14.22 2.95
CA GLY A 119 13.43 13.50 3.61
C GLY A 119 12.97 12.52 4.70
N ASN A 120 11.75 12.66 5.28
CA ASN A 120 11.17 11.66 6.18
C ASN A 120 10.51 10.50 5.43
N SER A 121 10.14 10.69 4.15
CA SER A 121 9.58 9.62 3.32
C SER A 121 10.47 8.37 3.33
N GLY A 122 9.89 7.20 3.50
CA GLY A 122 10.56 5.92 3.70
C GLY A 122 11.07 5.68 5.12
N GLY A 123 11.00 6.67 6.01
CA GLY A 123 11.38 6.57 7.41
C GLY A 123 10.31 5.88 8.27
N ALA A 124 10.63 5.67 9.53
CA ALA A 124 9.76 4.96 10.47
C ALA A 124 8.69 5.87 11.07
N LEU A 125 7.46 5.36 11.17
CA LEU A 125 6.47 5.81 12.14
C LEU A 125 6.42 4.78 13.26
N ILE A 126 6.70 5.20 14.50
CA ILE A 126 6.72 4.31 15.67
C ILE A 126 5.73 4.78 16.72
N ASN A 127 5.31 3.88 17.61
CA ASN A 127 4.50 4.21 18.77
C ASN A 127 5.37 4.60 20.01
N SER A 128 4.73 4.92 21.12
CA SER A 128 5.40 5.28 22.39
C SER A 128 6.22 4.15 23.02
N ALA A 129 6.01 2.88 22.60
CA ALA A 129 6.82 1.74 23.02
C ALA A 129 8.05 1.51 22.12
N GLY A 130 8.28 2.37 21.11
CA GLY A 130 9.36 2.21 20.13
C GLY A 130 9.11 1.14 19.08
N GLU A 131 7.85 0.69 18.93
CA GLU A 131 7.47 -0.34 17.96
C GLU A 131 7.09 0.30 16.63
N LEU A 132 7.54 -0.28 15.51
CA LEU A 132 7.23 0.18 14.16
C LEU A 132 5.74 -0.06 13.85
N VAL A 133 5.02 1.01 13.52
CA VAL A 133 3.60 0.98 13.16
C VAL A 133 3.35 1.29 11.68
N GLY A 134 4.30 1.96 11.01
CA GLY A 134 4.18 2.27 9.60
C GLY A 134 5.45 2.84 8.99
N ILE A 135 5.42 3.02 7.66
CA ILE A 135 6.45 3.68 6.86
C ILE A 135 5.91 5.04 6.42
N SER A 136 6.55 6.12 6.84
CA SER A 136 6.20 7.49 6.46
C SER A 136 6.26 7.66 4.94
N THR A 137 5.23 8.24 4.31
CA THR A 137 5.22 8.34 2.85
C THR A 137 4.93 9.74 2.34
N LEU A 138 3.72 10.23 2.47
CA LEU A 138 3.32 11.51 1.88
C LEU A 138 2.65 12.43 2.89
N SER A 139 2.68 13.72 2.56
CA SER A 139 1.95 14.78 3.23
C SER A 139 1.04 15.43 2.20
N ILE A 140 -0.26 15.55 2.50
CA ILE A 140 -1.18 16.33 1.70
C ILE A 140 -1.13 17.78 2.20
N GLY A 141 -0.92 18.73 1.28
CA GLY A 141 -1.10 20.11 1.62
C GLY A 141 -0.01 21.07 1.22
N LYS A 142 0.59 20.88 0.05
CA LYS A 142 1.33 21.96 -0.62
C LYS A 142 0.95 22.02 -2.09
N THR A 143 -0.31 22.35 -2.37
CA THR A 143 -0.62 23.10 -3.58
C THR A 143 -0.33 24.57 -3.27
N ALA A 144 0.04 25.38 -4.28
CA ALA A 144 0.48 26.76 -4.12
C ALA A 144 -0.51 27.68 -3.37
N ASN A 145 -1.72 27.24 -3.09
CA ASN A 145 -2.81 28.02 -2.51
C ASN A 145 -3.47 27.44 -1.25
N GLU A 146 -3.11 26.23 -0.79
CA GLU A 146 -3.70 25.63 0.41
C GLU A 146 -2.65 24.91 1.25
N ILE A 147 -2.45 25.37 2.47
CA ILE A 147 -1.60 24.71 3.47
C ILE A 147 -2.54 23.86 4.35
N ALA A 148 -2.72 22.59 4.00
CA ALA A 148 -3.34 21.66 4.92
C ALA A 148 -2.27 21.17 5.91
N GLU A 149 -2.24 21.77 7.10
CA GLU A 149 -1.35 21.36 8.17
C GLU A 149 -1.87 20.08 8.85
N GLY A 150 -0.96 19.22 9.31
CA GLY A 150 -1.31 18.01 10.09
C GLY A 150 -1.91 16.85 9.30
N LEU A 151 -1.90 16.88 7.97
CA LEU A 151 -2.35 15.77 7.12
C LEU A 151 -1.16 14.99 6.58
N ASN A 152 -0.57 14.15 7.42
CA ASN A 152 0.55 13.29 7.07
C ASN A 152 0.12 11.83 7.10
N PHE A 153 0.76 11.00 6.27
CA PHE A 153 0.35 9.62 6.06
C PHE A 153 1.52 8.66 6.13
N ALA A 154 1.22 7.47 6.66
CA ALA A 154 2.15 6.35 6.67
C ALA A 154 1.47 5.08 6.15
N ILE A 155 2.24 4.24 5.48
CA ILE A 155 1.82 2.92 5.04
C ILE A 155 1.87 2.00 6.26
N PRO A 156 0.77 1.31 6.64
CA PRO A 156 0.75 0.41 7.78
C PRO A 156 1.82 -0.67 7.68
N ILE A 157 2.43 -1.03 8.82
CA ILE A 157 3.49 -2.05 8.86
C ILE A 157 3.01 -3.43 8.37
N SER A 158 1.73 -3.75 8.51
CA SER A 158 1.15 -4.99 7.99
C SER A 158 1.26 -5.05 6.45
N ILE A 159 0.93 -3.95 5.76
CA ILE A 159 1.07 -3.83 4.31
C ILE A 159 2.55 -3.83 3.91
N ALA A 160 3.38 -3.08 4.64
CA ALA A 160 4.81 -2.97 4.36
C ALA A 160 5.53 -4.33 4.49
N ASN A 161 5.17 -5.14 5.48
CA ASN A 161 5.69 -6.49 5.64
C ASN A 161 5.25 -7.44 4.51
N ASP A 162 3.98 -7.39 4.11
CA ASP A 162 3.48 -8.22 3.00
C ASP A 162 4.24 -7.93 1.70
N VAL A 163 4.42 -6.64 1.39
CA VAL A 163 5.21 -6.19 0.23
C VAL A 163 6.66 -6.62 0.33
N LEU A 164 7.29 -6.45 1.52
CA LEU A 164 8.67 -6.88 1.76
C LEU A 164 8.84 -8.38 1.47
N TYR A 165 7.97 -9.23 2.03
CA TYR A 165 8.04 -10.67 1.83
C TYR A 165 7.84 -11.07 0.35
N LYS A 166 6.86 -10.46 -0.34
CA LYS A 166 6.62 -10.72 -1.76
C LYS A 166 7.81 -10.32 -2.61
N ILE A 167 8.41 -9.15 -2.35
CA ILE A 167 9.57 -8.67 -3.11
C ILE A 167 10.82 -9.53 -2.82
N ILE A 168 11.06 -9.94 -1.57
CA ILE A 168 12.21 -10.81 -1.26
C ILE A 168 12.07 -12.17 -1.96
N ARG A 169 10.85 -12.72 -2.00
CA ARG A 169 10.59 -14.03 -2.59
C ARG A 169 10.56 -14.02 -4.12
N ASP A 170 9.89 -13.04 -4.72
CA ASP A 170 9.52 -13.05 -6.15
C ASP A 170 10.19 -11.91 -6.94
N GLY A 171 10.96 -11.02 -6.28
CA GLY A 171 11.54 -9.80 -6.87
C GLY A 171 10.52 -8.69 -7.11
N ARG A 172 9.23 -8.95 -6.95
CA ARG A 172 8.12 -8.03 -7.23
C ARG A 172 6.86 -8.43 -6.48
N VAL A 173 5.87 -7.54 -6.46
CA VAL A 173 4.54 -7.87 -5.93
C VAL A 173 3.64 -8.34 -7.06
N ILE A 174 3.24 -9.60 -7.01
CA ILE A 174 2.28 -10.20 -7.96
C ILE A 174 0.87 -9.98 -7.41
N ARG A 175 -0.01 -9.42 -8.23
CA ARG A 175 -1.41 -9.17 -7.89
C ARG A 175 -2.35 -9.71 -8.94
N GLY A 176 -3.50 -10.17 -8.49
CA GLY A 176 -4.60 -10.52 -9.38
C GLY A 176 -5.22 -9.27 -10.04
N TYR A 177 -5.65 -9.45 -11.28
CA TYR A 177 -6.29 -8.45 -12.11
C TYR A 177 -7.65 -8.94 -12.60
N PHE A 178 -8.65 -8.05 -12.58
CA PHE A 178 -10.02 -8.34 -13.02
C PHE A 178 -10.47 -7.48 -14.20
N GLY A 179 -10.19 -6.17 -14.13
CA GLY A 179 -10.39 -5.24 -15.23
C GLY A 179 -11.80 -4.66 -15.33
N VAL A 180 -12.41 -4.29 -14.21
CA VAL A 180 -13.68 -3.55 -14.16
C VAL A 180 -13.50 -2.19 -13.53
N GLN A 181 -14.39 -1.26 -13.88
CA GLN A 181 -14.60 0.03 -13.22
C GLN A 181 -15.97 0.00 -12.54
N SER A 182 -16.07 0.63 -11.37
CA SER A 182 -17.31 0.76 -10.62
C SER A 182 -17.32 2.11 -9.92
N GLU A 183 -18.50 2.68 -9.72
CA GLU A 183 -18.65 3.90 -8.92
C GLU A 183 -18.65 3.58 -7.42
N ILE A 184 -18.07 4.51 -6.63
CA ILE A 184 -18.10 4.44 -5.16
C ILE A 184 -19.47 4.99 -4.68
N THR A 185 -20.54 4.46 -5.19
CA THR A 185 -21.87 4.79 -4.71
C THR A 185 -22.36 3.68 -3.78
N ALA A 186 -22.84 4.09 -2.61
CA ALA A 186 -23.54 3.18 -1.71
C ALA A 186 -24.86 2.77 -2.38
N ASN A 187 -24.85 1.64 -3.08
CA ASN A 187 -26.08 1.11 -3.66
C ASN A 187 -27.00 0.60 -2.58
N SER A 188 -28.20 1.18 -2.52
CA SER A 188 -29.29 0.80 -1.63
C SER A 188 -29.82 -0.62 -1.87
N ASN A 189 -29.36 -1.35 -2.90
CA ASN A 189 -29.90 -2.65 -3.31
C ASN A 189 -28.90 -3.82 -3.19
N GLY A 190 -27.75 -3.64 -2.50
CA GLY A 190 -26.79 -4.73 -2.23
C GLY A 190 -26.15 -5.29 -3.49
N GLY A 191 -25.07 -4.67 -3.97
CA GLY A 191 -24.28 -5.14 -5.12
C GLY A 191 -23.39 -4.04 -5.68
N ILE A 192 -22.39 -4.42 -6.50
CA ILE A 192 -21.41 -3.50 -7.11
C ILE A 192 -21.79 -3.30 -8.57
N VAL A 193 -22.21 -2.08 -8.94
CA VAL A 193 -22.56 -1.74 -10.34
C VAL A 193 -21.29 -1.55 -11.16
N ILE A 194 -21.19 -2.23 -12.30
CA ILE A 194 -20.12 -2.12 -13.26
C ILE A 194 -20.37 -0.94 -14.20
N THR A 195 -19.50 0.05 -14.17
CA THR A 195 -19.55 1.25 -15.01
C THR A 195 -18.60 1.20 -16.18
N GLY A 196 -17.62 0.28 -16.15
CA GLY A 196 -16.68 0.07 -17.24
C GLY A 196 -16.06 -1.32 -17.20
N VAL A 197 -15.70 -1.86 -18.36
CA VAL A 197 -14.97 -3.12 -18.51
C VAL A 197 -13.80 -2.87 -19.45
N THR A 198 -12.59 -3.16 -18.98
CA THR A 198 -11.37 -3.00 -19.78
C THR A 198 -11.34 -4.06 -20.87
N ALA A 199 -11.07 -3.66 -22.12
CA ALA A 199 -10.95 -4.59 -23.24
C ALA A 199 -9.85 -5.63 -22.98
N ASN A 200 -10.12 -6.87 -23.37
CA ASN A 200 -9.23 -8.03 -23.18
C ASN A 200 -8.89 -8.39 -21.71
N SER A 201 -9.56 -7.78 -20.75
CA SER A 201 -9.42 -8.13 -19.34
C SER A 201 -10.08 -9.47 -19.01
N PRO A 202 -9.75 -10.08 -17.85
CA PRO A 202 -10.46 -11.24 -17.32
C PRO A 202 -11.98 -11.09 -17.30
N ALA A 203 -12.47 -9.93 -16.84
CA ALA A 203 -13.89 -9.62 -16.81
C ALA A 203 -14.51 -9.60 -18.21
N ALA A 204 -13.83 -8.97 -19.19
CA ALA A 204 -14.30 -8.94 -20.58
C ALA A 204 -14.35 -10.35 -21.19
N LYS A 205 -13.30 -11.17 -20.97
CA LYS A 205 -13.21 -12.56 -21.45
C LYS A 205 -14.30 -13.45 -20.86
N ALA A 206 -14.70 -13.20 -19.61
CA ALA A 206 -15.78 -13.90 -18.94
C ALA A 206 -17.18 -13.40 -19.34
N GLY A 207 -17.29 -12.35 -20.16
CA GLY A 207 -18.54 -11.80 -20.63
C GLY A 207 -19.24 -10.85 -19.67
N ILE A 208 -18.53 -10.28 -18.70
CA ILE A 208 -19.04 -9.20 -17.85
C ILE A 208 -19.24 -7.94 -18.71
N GLN A 209 -20.32 -7.21 -18.49
CA GLN A 209 -20.74 -6.05 -19.26
C GLN A 209 -20.99 -4.85 -18.38
N VAL A 210 -20.91 -3.65 -18.95
CA VAL A 210 -21.37 -2.42 -18.31
C VAL A 210 -22.86 -2.53 -17.98
N GLY A 211 -23.25 -2.14 -16.78
CA GLY A 211 -24.61 -2.27 -16.24
C GLY A 211 -24.86 -3.56 -15.46
N ASP A 212 -23.96 -4.53 -15.48
CA ASP A 212 -24.03 -5.69 -14.59
C ASP A 212 -23.91 -5.24 -13.13
N VAL A 213 -24.57 -5.94 -12.23
CA VAL A 213 -24.43 -5.75 -10.78
C VAL A 213 -23.79 -7.01 -10.19
N ILE A 214 -22.56 -6.89 -9.69
CA ILE A 214 -21.90 -8.01 -8.98
C ILE A 214 -22.59 -8.17 -7.63
N LEU A 215 -23.15 -9.35 -7.41
CA LEU A 215 -23.85 -9.73 -6.17
C LEU A 215 -22.92 -10.50 -5.24
N ARG A 216 -22.03 -11.33 -5.82
CA ARG A 216 -21.21 -12.30 -5.08
C ARG A 216 -19.89 -12.56 -5.79
N LEU A 217 -18.84 -12.76 -5.00
CA LEU A 217 -17.56 -13.28 -5.46
C LEU A 217 -17.27 -14.60 -4.73
N ASN A 218 -17.20 -15.69 -5.48
CA ASN A 218 -17.22 -17.05 -4.94
C ASN A 218 -18.45 -17.26 -4.04
N LYS A 219 -18.20 -17.49 -2.73
CA LYS A 219 -19.30 -17.70 -1.75
C LYS A 219 -19.53 -16.48 -0.85
N GLN A 220 -18.92 -15.33 -1.16
CA GLN A 220 -18.99 -14.12 -0.34
C GLN A 220 -20.00 -13.13 -0.93
N ASP A 221 -21.03 -12.84 -0.16
CA ASP A 221 -22.09 -11.87 -0.46
C ASP A 221 -21.77 -10.50 0.14
N ASN A 222 -22.52 -9.48 -0.29
CA ASN A 222 -22.52 -8.14 0.31
C ASN A 222 -21.14 -7.48 0.41
N LEU A 223 -20.26 -7.79 -0.54
CA LEU A 223 -18.94 -7.19 -0.60
C LEU A 223 -19.03 -5.71 -0.96
N SER A 224 -18.28 -4.90 -0.26
CA SER A 224 -17.93 -3.57 -0.74
C SER A 224 -16.97 -3.66 -1.93
N ILE A 225 -16.89 -2.61 -2.74
CA ILE A 225 -15.92 -2.51 -3.85
C ILE A 225 -14.50 -2.78 -3.34
N ARG A 226 -14.17 -2.23 -2.16
CA ARG A 226 -12.85 -2.41 -1.55
C ARG A 226 -12.55 -3.87 -1.24
N GLU A 227 -13.48 -4.58 -0.59
CA GLU A 227 -13.31 -5.98 -0.24
C GLU A 227 -13.17 -6.85 -1.49
N MET A 228 -14.02 -6.62 -2.50
CA MET A 228 -13.89 -7.30 -3.80
C MET A 228 -12.53 -7.07 -4.43
N MET A 229 -12.07 -5.81 -4.50
CA MET A 229 -10.76 -5.46 -5.07
C MET A 229 -9.60 -6.09 -4.28
N GLN A 230 -9.71 -6.15 -2.94
CA GLN A 230 -8.72 -6.80 -2.10
C GLN A 230 -8.65 -8.31 -2.37
N ILE A 231 -9.80 -9.00 -2.40
CA ILE A 231 -9.87 -10.43 -2.70
C ILE A 231 -9.26 -10.73 -4.06
N ILE A 232 -9.61 -9.96 -5.08
CA ILE A 232 -9.06 -10.13 -6.44
C ILE A 232 -7.55 -9.89 -6.44
N SER A 233 -7.09 -8.81 -5.80
CA SER A 233 -5.65 -8.48 -5.72
C SER A 233 -4.83 -9.58 -5.03
N ASP A 234 -5.40 -10.23 -4.01
CA ASP A 234 -4.75 -11.32 -3.27
C ASP A 234 -4.90 -12.69 -3.97
N THR A 235 -5.80 -12.79 -4.95
CA THR A 235 -5.96 -14.01 -5.74
C THR A 235 -4.78 -14.18 -6.69
N LYS A 236 -4.17 -15.37 -6.66
CA LYS A 236 -3.06 -15.67 -7.57
C LYS A 236 -3.53 -15.67 -9.03
N PRO A 237 -2.71 -15.15 -9.97
CA PRO A 237 -2.99 -15.30 -11.39
C PRO A 237 -3.22 -16.78 -11.79
N ASN A 238 -4.06 -16.99 -12.81
CA ASN A 238 -4.54 -18.29 -13.27
C ASN A 238 -5.45 -19.04 -12.29
N THR A 239 -5.98 -18.36 -11.27
CA THR A 239 -7.02 -18.91 -10.39
C THR A 239 -8.39 -18.57 -10.95
N GLU A 240 -9.29 -19.55 -11.02
CA GLU A 240 -10.69 -19.33 -11.34
C GLU A 240 -11.45 -18.80 -10.12
N VAL A 241 -12.26 -17.77 -10.32
CA VAL A 241 -13.22 -17.25 -9.34
C VAL A 241 -14.60 -17.22 -9.98
N ILE A 242 -15.63 -17.57 -9.21
CA ILE A 242 -17.01 -17.47 -9.66
C ILE A 242 -17.56 -16.09 -9.28
N VAL A 243 -17.96 -15.32 -10.29
CA VAL A 243 -18.60 -14.01 -10.12
C VAL A 243 -20.08 -14.15 -10.39
N THR A 244 -20.92 -14.01 -9.37
CA THR A 244 -22.37 -13.98 -9.53
C THR A 244 -22.81 -12.55 -9.83
N ILE A 245 -23.45 -12.34 -10.98
CA ILE A 245 -23.96 -11.04 -11.40
C ILE A 245 -25.48 -11.06 -11.52
N SER A 246 -26.10 -9.88 -11.44
CA SER A 246 -27.44 -9.61 -11.94
C SER A 246 -27.37 -8.83 -13.23
N ARG A 247 -27.95 -9.36 -14.30
CA ARG A 247 -28.08 -8.72 -15.62
C ARG A 247 -29.54 -8.68 -16.01
N LEU A 248 -30.12 -7.48 -16.10
CA LEU A 248 -31.55 -7.27 -16.43
C LEU A 248 -32.49 -8.12 -15.53
N GLY A 249 -32.14 -8.24 -14.24
CA GLY A 249 -32.90 -9.02 -13.26
C GLY A 249 -32.59 -10.52 -13.21
N ASN A 250 -31.85 -11.06 -14.17
CA ASN A 250 -31.41 -12.46 -14.17
C ASN A 250 -30.11 -12.63 -13.38
N VAL A 251 -30.04 -13.63 -12.53
CA VAL A 251 -28.83 -13.99 -11.78
C VAL A 251 -28.02 -14.99 -12.60
N ILE A 252 -26.75 -14.70 -12.83
CA ILE A 252 -25.86 -15.50 -13.70
C ILE A 252 -24.53 -15.69 -12.95
N ASP A 253 -24.02 -16.92 -12.92
CA ASP A 253 -22.68 -17.24 -12.45
C ASP A 253 -21.70 -17.28 -13.61
N LEU A 254 -20.65 -16.49 -13.56
CA LEU A 254 -19.61 -16.39 -14.56
C LEU A 254 -18.26 -16.86 -13.99
N PRO A 255 -17.65 -17.92 -14.54
CA PRO A 255 -16.27 -18.28 -14.19
C PRO A 255 -15.29 -17.26 -14.80
N VAL A 256 -14.44 -16.69 -13.97
CA VAL A 256 -13.44 -15.71 -14.36
C VAL A 256 -12.05 -16.22 -13.98
N ILE A 257 -11.16 -16.32 -14.95
CA ILE A 257 -9.74 -16.62 -14.69
C ILE A 257 -9.03 -15.31 -14.38
N ILE A 258 -8.57 -15.16 -13.15
CA ILE A 258 -7.82 -13.98 -12.73
C ILE A 258 -6.46 -13.98 -13.43
N GLU A 259 -6.08 -12.85 -14.01
CA GLU A 259 -4.77 -12.65 -14.64
C GLU A 259 -3.85 -11.85 -13.70
N GLU A 260 -2.59 -11.71 -14.08
CA GLU A 260 -1.67 -10.82 -13.37
C GLU A 260 -1.98 -9.36 -13.73
N LEU A 261 -1.96 -8.48 -12.72
CA LEU A 261 -2.09 -7.04 -12.94
C LEU A 261 -0.92 -6.57 -13.83
N PRO A 262 -1.20 -5.96 -15.01
CA PRO A 262 -0.16 -5.46 -15.88
C PRO A 262 0.81 -4.52 -15.16
N SER A 263 2.12 -4.75 -15.36
CA SER A 263 3.15 -3.83 -14.92
C SER A 263 3.17 -2.61 -15.84
N ASN A 264 2.79 -1.45 -15.36
CA ASN A 264 2.97 -0.18 -16.10
C ASN A 264 4.35 0.40 -15.79
#